data_825438e16de3906e6f512d749737499e
#
_entry.id   825438e16de3906e6f512d749737499e
#
_cell.length_a   1.000
_cell.length_b   1.000
_cell.length_c   1.000
_cell.angle_alpha   90.00
_cell.angle_beta   90.00
_cell.angle_gamma   90.00
#
_symmetry.space_group_name_H-M   'P 1'
#
loop_
_entity.id
_entity.type
_entity.pdbx_description
1 polymer ?
#
loop_
_entity_poly.entity_id
_entity_poly.type
_entity_poly.pdbx_seq_one_letter_code
_entity_poly.pdbx_strand_id
1 'polypeptide(L)'
;MPEDNDILCRSYGPADMAPHLAAAGIDHTVLVQAAPSLEESEYLLGIADSTPHVCAVAGWIDFEHSHQLSQLERLAGHPKFKAVRPMIQDIPDDDWMLRDDIQWAFEAISSLGLRFEALGMPRHIDNFLTVFKRYPDMKVVIDHCMKPQIAEHSQAGFESWADGMARLADETAAFCKFSALITEAGSEWTVEDLRPYVDHVIRAFGADRV
;
A
#
# COMPACT_ATOMS: atom_id res chain seq x y z
N MET A 1 6.33 1.15 19.89
CA MET A 1 4.90 0.83 20.17
C MET A 1 4.55 1.55 21.46
N PRO A 2 3.41 2.22 21.58
CA PRO A 2 3.00 2.82 22.85
C PRO A 2 2.82 1.71 23.87
N GLU A 3 3.44 1.88 25.04
CA GLU A 3 3.46 0.88 26.12
C GLU A 3 2.07 0.56 26.74
N ASP A 4 1.03 1.30 26.37
CA ASP A 4 -0.31 1.24 26.99
C ASP A 4 -1.43 0.73 26.05
N ASN A 5 -1.11 0.09 24.92
CA ASN A 5 -2.16 -0.41 24.03
C ASN A 5 -2.23 -1.94 24.01
N ASP A 6 -2.80 -2.51 25.07
CA ASP A 6 -3.03 -3.96 25.21
C ASP A 6 -3.75 -4.60 24.01
N ILE A 7 -4.56 -3.82 23.29
CA ILE A 7 -5.30 -4.30 22.11
C ILE A 7 -4.34 -4.65 20.97
N LEU A 8 -3.29 -3.84 20.75
CA LEU A 8 -2.31 -4.07 19.68
C LEU A 8 -1.14 -4.97 20.09
N CYS A 9 -0.96 -5.22 21.40
CA CYS A 9 0.15 -5.98 21.94
C CYS A 9 -0.12 -7.49 22.08
N ARG A 10 -0.99 -8.06 21.25
CA ARG A 10 -1.24 -9.50 21.20
C ARG A 10 -1.10 -10.05 19.77
N SER A 11 -0.94 -11.35 19.66
CA SER A 11 -1.00 -12.02 18.35
C SER A 11 -2.42 -12.06 17.83
N TYR A 12 -2.58 -11.73 16.55
CA TYR A 12 -3.80 -11.88 15.80
C TYR A 12 -3.56 -12.84 14.63
N GLY A 13 -4.49 -13.73 14.41
CA GLY A 13 -4.43 -14.71 13.33
C GLY A 13 -5.71 -14.75 12.49
N PRO A 14 -5.74 -15.60 11.46
CA PRO A 14 -6.92 -15.73 10.60
C PRO A 14 -8.22 -16.08 11.36
N ALA A 15 -8.12 -16.82 12.46
CA ALA A 15 -9.27 -17.17 13.29
C ALA A 15 -9.89 -15.97 14.00
N ASP A 16 -9.09 -14.96 14.36
CA ASP A 16 -9.61 -13.72 14.94
C ASP A 16 -10.37 -12.89 13.90
N MET A 17 -9.93 -12.92 12.64
CA MET A 17 -10.55 -12.17 11.55
C MET A 17 -11.85 -12.83 11.02
N ALA A 18 -11.93 -14.15 11.02
CA ALA A 18 -13.02 -14.90 10.38
C ALA A 18 -14.45 -14.45 10.79
N PRO A 19 -14.77 -14.19 12.09
CA PRO A 19 -16.09 -13.70 12.49
C PRO A 19 -16.43 -12.32 11.89
N HIS A 20 -15.43 -11.45 11.77
CA HIS A 20 -15.60 -10.10 11.21
C HIS A 20 -15.84 -10.14 9.70
N LEU A 21 -15.14 -11.02 8.98
CA LEU A 21 -15.37 -11.23 7.56
C LEU A 21 -16.79 -11.73 7.30
N ALA A 22 -17.23 -12.72 8.06
CA ALA A 22 -18.59 -13.27 7.94
C ALA A 22 -19.65 -12.20 8.23
N ALA A 23 -19.48 -11.39 9.28
CA ALA A 23 -20.40 -10.31 9.63
C ALA A 23 -20.47 -9.20 8.56
N ALA A 24 -19.35 -8.94 7.86
CA ALA A 24 -19.25 -7.93 6.82
C ALA A 24 -19.56 -8.46 5.40
N GLY A 25 -19.81 -9.77 5.24
CA GLY A 25 -20.02 -10.39 3.93
C GLY A 25 -18.78 -10.35 3.03
N ILE A 26 -17.58 -10.44 3.62
CA ILE A 26 -16.30 -10.43 2.90
C ILE A 26 -15.84 -11.88 2.67
N ASP A 27 -15.67 -12.24 1.41
CA ASP A 27 -15.27 -13.61 1.03
C ASP A 27 -13.75 -13.78 0.99
N HIS A 28 -12.99 -12.73 0.65
CA HIS A 28 -11.55 -12.82 0.43
C HIS A 28 -10.78 -11.68 1.08
N THR A 29 -9.54 -11.98 1.48
CA THR A 29 -8.61 -11.01 2.04
C THR A 29 -7.25 -11.08 1.35
N VAL A 30 -6.50 -9.99 1.44
CA VAL A 30 -5.09 -9.92 1.04
C VAL A 30 -4.27 -9.69 2.30
N LEU A 31 -3.26 -10.52 2.53
CA LEU A 31 -2.27 -10.24 3.57
C LEU A 31 -1.23 -9.26 3.02
N VAL A 32 -0.92 -8.27 3.82
CA VAL A 32 0.05 -7.23 3.46
C VAL A 32 1.14 -7.20 4.52
N GLN A 33 2.40 -7.25 4.09
CA GLN A 33 3.54 -7.24 5.00
C GLN A 33 3.55 -5.99 5.89
N ALA A 34 4.09 -6.11 7.10
CA ALA A 34 4.31 -5.03 8.05
C ALA A 34 5.80 -4.85 8.40
N ALA A 35 6.61 -5.90 8.29
CA ALA A 35 8.05 -5.82 8.47
C ALA A 35 8.79 -5.90 7.12
N PRO A 36 9.86 -5.09 6.90
CA PRO A 36 10.62 -5.10 5.66
C PRO A 36 11.61 -6.29 5.64
N SER A 37 11.07 -7.51 5.47
CA SER A 37 11.91 -8.71 5.39
C SER A 37 11.33 -9.80 4.48
N LEU A 38 12.23 -10.63 3.94
CA LEU A 38 11.86 -11.81 3.15
C LEU A 38 11.16 -12.85 4.02
N GLU A 39 11.62 -13.01 5.25
CA GLU A 39 11.07 -13.97 6.21
C GLU A 39 9.59 -13.69 6.50
N GLU A 40 9.21 -12.41 6.59
CA GLU A 40 7.80 -12.07 6.73
C GLU A 40 7.00 -12.41 5.48
N SER A 41 7.54 -12.13 4.29
CA SER A 41 6.88 -12.49 3.04
C SER A 41 6.61 -14.00 2.97
N GLU A 42 7.58 -14.83 3.37
CA GLU A 42 7.45 -16.30 3.44
C GLU A 42 6.45 -16.73 4.53
N TYR A 43 6.49 -16.11 5.69
CA TYR A 43 5.55 -16.36 6.78
C TYR A 43 4.10 -16.07 6.36
N LEU A 44 3.86 -14.95 5.69
CA LEU A 44 2.53 -14.59 5.17
C LEU A 44 2.05 -15.56 4.10
N LEU A 45 2.92 -16.05 3.23
CA LEU A 45 2.58 -17.10 2.26
C LEU A 45 2.20 -18.40 2.95
N GLY A 46 2.90 -18.80 4.02
CA GLY A 46 2.53 -19.98 4.83
C GLY A 46 1.15 -19.83 5.48
N ILE A 47 0.79 -18.65 5.97
CA ILE A 47 -0.57 -18.37 6.45
C ILE A 47 -1.57 -18.48 5.31
N ALA A 48 -1.26 -17.86 4.17
CA ALA A 48 -2.16 -17.85 3.01
C ALA A 48 -2.46 -19.26 2.50
N ASP A 49 -1.47 -20.15 2.48
CA ASP A 49 -1.65 -21.55 2.04
C ASP A 49 -2.62 -22.32 2.92
N SER A 50 -2.60 -22.06 4.21
CA SER A 50 -3.45 -22.74 5.20
C SER A 50 -4.80 -22.04 5.44
N THR A 51 -5.04 -20.87 4.82
CA THR A 51 -6.22 -20.04 5.08
C THR A 51 -7.02 -19.81 3.80
N PRO A 52 -8.20 -20.43 3.62
CA PRO A 52 -8.96 -20.37 2.38
C PRO A 52 -9.40 -18.98 1.95
N HIS A 53 -9.76 -18.09 2.89
CA HIS A 53 -10.19 -16.73 2.57
C HIS A 53 -9.03 -15.80 2.18
N VAL A 54 -7.77 -16.17 2.45
CA VAL A 54 -6.61 -15.38 2.00
C VAL A 54 -6.31 -15.74 0.54
N CYS A 55 -6.60 -14.82 -0.37
CA CYS A 55 -6.44 -15.02 -1.80
C CYS A 55 -5.13 -14.47 -2.36
N ALA A 56 -4.47 -13.55 -1.65
CA ALA A 56 -3.23 -12.93 -2.11
C ALA A 56 -2.35 -12.47 -0.95
N VAL A 57 -1.07 -12.26 -1.26
CA VAL A 57 -0.06 -11.68 -0.37
C VAL A 57 0.66 -10.55 -1.10
N ALA A 58 0.75 -9.39 -0.45
CA ALA A 58 1.67 -8.31 -0.78
C ALA A 58 2.87 -8.43 0.16
N GLY A 59 4.01 -8.82 -0.38
CA GLY A 59 5.24 -9.04 0.39
C GLY A 59 6.24 -7.91 0.21
N TRP A 60 7.46 -8.18 0.64
CA TRP A 60 8.57 -7.24 0.58
C TRP A 60 9.78 -7.89 -0.10
N ILE A 61 10.59 -7.07 -0.75
CA ILE A 61 11.90 -7.39 -1.30
C ILE A 61 12.83 -6.19 -1.07
N ASP A 62 14.11 -6.45 -0.86
CA ASP A 62 15.11 -5.40 -0.73
C ASP A 62 15.48 -4.83 -2.12
N PHE A 63 15.07 -3.61 -2.40
CA PHE A 63 15.34 -2.93 -3.67
C PHE A 63 16.78 -2.45 -3.79
N GLU A 64 17.48 -2.26 -2.67
CA GLU A 64 18.85 -1.74 -2.68
C GLU A 64 19.90 -2.79 -3.11
N HIS A 65 19.47 -4.04 -3.25
CA HIS A 65 20.36 -5.14 -3.58
C HIS A 65 19.86 -5.94 -4.79
N SER A 66 20.36 -5.66 -6.00
CA SER A 66 19.89 -6.28 -7.25
C SER A 66 20.07 -7.82 -7.30
N HIS A 67 20.94 -8.40 -6.46
CA HIS A 67 21.02 -9.85 -6.31
C HIS A 67 19.76 -10.48 -5.71
N GLN A 68 18.85 -9.68 -5.15
CA GLN A 68 17.53 -10.12 -4.66
C GLN A 68 16.53 -10.43 -5.79
N LEU A 69 16.86 -10.17 -7.06
CA LEU A 69 16.02 -10.52 -8.19
C LEU A 69 15.61 -11.99 -8.18
N SER A 70 16.54 -12.91 -7.90
CA SER A 70 16.22 -14.34 -7.81
C SER A 70 15.23 -14.69 -6.70
N GLN A 71 15.23 -13.93 -5.60
CA GLN A 71 14.26 -14.10 -4.52
C GLN A 71 12.88 -13.57 -4.95
N LEU A 72 12.84 -12.45 -5.67
CA LEU A 72 11.59 -11.91 -6.22
C LEU A 72 10.97 -12.89 -7.22
N GLU A 73 11.77 -13.45 -8.13
CA GLU A 73 11.32 -14.47 -9.09
C GLU A 73 10.77 -15.72 -8.39
N ARG A 74 11.47 -16.18 -7.34
CA ARG A 74 11.01 -17.32 -6.53
C ARG A 74 9.66 -17.03 -5.85
N LEU A 75 9.52 -15.86 -5.22
CA LEU A 75 8.25 -15.45 -4.60
C LEU A 75 7.14 -15.30 -5.65
N ALA A 76 7.44 -14.70 -6.80
CA ALA A 76 6.48 -14.54 -7.91
C ALA A 76 5.97 -15.88 -8.47
N GLY A 77 6.75 -16.95 -8.34
CA GLY A 77 6.32 -18.32 -8.65
C GLY A 77 5.22 -18.85 -7.74
N HIS A 78 4.99 -18.25 -6.59
CA HIS A 78 3.93 -18.66 -5.68
C HIS A 78 2.57 -18.09 -6.14
N PRO A 79 1.51 -18.91 -6.29
CA PRO A 79 0.24 -18.49 -6.88
C PRO A 79 -0.47 -17.37 -6.12
N LYS A 80 -0.22 -17.23 -4.82
CA LYS A 80 -0.80 -16.19 -3.97
C LYS A 80 0.09 -14.96 -3.77
N PHE A 81 1.36 -14.96 -4.20
CA PHE A 81 2.20 -13.77 -4.16
C PHE A 81 1.82 -12.84 -5.32
N LYS A 82 1.24 -11.68 -5.01
CA LYS A 82 0.63 -10.81 -6.03
C LYS A 82 1.17 -9.40 -6.07
N ALA A 83 1.82 -8.94 -5.00
CA ALA A 83 2.30 -7.58 -4.92
C ALA A 83 3.59 -7.47 -4.12
N VAL A 84 4.30 -6.36 -4.36
CA VAL A 84 5.48 -5.96 -3.59
C VAL A 84 5.24 -4.56 -3.01
N ARG A 85 5.54 -4.40 -1.72
CA ARG A 85 5.34 -3.15 -0.99
C ARG A 85 6.61 -2.73 -0.24
N PRO A 86 7.48 -1.92 -0.81
CA PRO A 86 8.54 -1.27 -0.05
C PRO A 86 7.96 -0.25 0.93
N MET A 87 8.62 -0.07 2.08
CA MET A 87 8.18 0.84 3.14
C MET A 87 8.67 2.27 2.87
N ILE A 88 8.32 2.85 1.70
CA ILE A 88 8.84 4.14 1.22
C ILE A 88 8.53 5.27 2.21
N GLN A 89 7.38 5.23 2.87
CA GLN A 89 7.01 6.22 3.87
C GLN A 89 8.05 6.40 5.00
N ASP A 90 8.81 5.35 5.31
CA ASP A 90 9.78 5.29 6.41
C ASP A 90 11.22 5.53 5.94
N ILE A 91 11.44 5.71 4.64
CA ILE A 91 12.75 5.99 4.06
C ILE A 91 13.02 7.50 4.15
N PRO A 92 14.15 7.93 4.76
CA PRO A 92 14.44 9.36 4.94
C PRO A 92 14.68 10.15 3.65
N ASP A 93 15.14 9.47 2.59
CA ASP A 93 15.38 10.07 1.29
C ASP A 93 14.08 10.04 0.46
N ASP A 94 13.43 11.19 0.31
CA ASP A 94 12.19 11.29 -0.47
C ASP A 94 12.40 10.93 -1.95
N ASP A 95 13.62 11.10 -2.48
CA ASP A 95 14.00 10.77 -3.85
C ASP A 95 14.48 9.30 -4.02
N TRP A 96 14.48 8.51 -2.95
CA TRP A 96 14.93 7.12 -2.96
C TRP A 96 14.40 6.33 -4.17
N MET A 97 13.11 6.44 -4.47
CA MET A 97 12.48 5.71 -5.56
C MET A 97 12.95 6.14 -6.97
N LEU A 98 13.64 7.27 -7.09
CA LEU A 98 14.20 7.78 -8.36
C LEU A 98 15.63 7.31 -8.61
N ARG A 99 16.31 6.74 -7.61
CA ARG A 99 17.69 6.26 -7.71
C ARG A 99 17.84 5.21 -8.81
N ASP A 100 18.92 5.29 -9.57
CA ASP A 100 19.16 4.38 -10.70
C ASP A 100 19.44 2.93 -10.25
N ASP A 101 20.08 2.76 -9.09
CA ASP A 101 20.49 1.44 -8.58
C ASP A 101 19.33 0.56 -8.11
N ILE A 102 18.13 1.14 -7.89
CA ILE A 102 16.93 0.39 -7.50
C ILE A 102 15.91 0.18 -8.65
N GLN A 103 16.16 0.77 -9.83
CA GLN A 103 15.19 0.68 -10.95
C GLN A 103 14.93 -0.75 -11.42
N TRP A 104 15.92 -1.64 -11.24
CA TRP A 104 15.75 -3.07 -11.53
C TRP A 104 14.52 -3.70 -10.87
N ALA A 105 14.16 -3.23 -9.65
CA ALA A 105 13.04 -3.80 -8.91
C ALA A 105 11.70 -3.41 -9.51
N PHE A 106 11.51 -2.15 -9.94
CA PHE A 106 10.31 -1.72 -10.64
C PHE A 106 10.16 -2.43 -11.99
N GLU A 107 11.26 -2.58 -12.73
CA GLU A 107 11.29 -3.33 -13.99
C GLU A 107 10.89 -4.81 -13.76
N ALA A 108 11.45 -5.45 -12.75
CA ALA A 108 11.15 -6.83 -12.41
C ALA A 108 9.69 -7.01 -11.96
N ILE A 109 9.16 -6.13 -11.10
CA ILE A 109 7.75 -6.14 -10.68
C ILE A 109 6.83 -6.07 -11.89
N SER A 110 7.10 -5.14 -12.82
CA SER A 110 6.33 -4.99 -14.05
C SER A 110 6.41 -6.24 -14.92
N SER A 111 7.62 -6.75 -15.19
CA SER A 111 7.87 -7.91 -16.05
C SER A 111 7.27 -9.21 -15.52
N LEU A 112 7.27 -9.39 -14.19
CA LEU A 112 6.69 -10.55 -13.51
C LEU A 112 5.15 -10.44 -13.35
N GLY A 113 4.55 -9.33 -13.81
CA GLY A 113 3.10 -9.10 -13.72
C GLY A 113 2.59 -8.90 -12.29
N LEU A 114 3.48 -8.60 -11.35
CA LEU A 114 3.15 -8.25 -9.98
C LEU A 114 2.57 -6.84 -9.89
N ARG A 115 1.93 -6.54 -8.74
CA ARG A 115 1.49 -5.18 -8.42
C ARG A 115 2.55 -4.50 -7.57
N PHE A 116 2.74 -3.23 -7.81
CA PHE A 116 3.49 -2.36 -6.92
C PHE A 116 2.51 -1.65 -5.98
N GLU A 117 2.67 -1.84 -4.66
CA GLU A 117 1.91 -1.11 -3.66
C GLU A 117 2.68 0.14 -3.21
N ALA A 118 2.13 1.30 -3.54
CA ALA A 118 2.74 2.60 -3.28
C ALA A 118 2.41 3.09 -1.87
N LEU A 119 3.17 2.62 -0.89
CA LEU A 119 3.07 3.07 0.49
C LEU A 119 3.93 4.32 0.69
N GLY A 120 3.31 5.48 0.66
CA GLY A 120 3.98 6.77 0.76
C GLY A 120 3.17 7.81 1.50
N MET A 121 3.67 9.03 1.46
CA MET A 121 3.11 10.25 2.05
C MET A 121 2.85 11.27 0.93
N PRO A 122 2.08 12.35 1.16
CA PRO A 122 1.81 13.37 0.12
C PRO A 122 3.08 13.92 -0.54
N ARG A 123 4.17 14.08 0.21
CA ARG A 123 5.48 14.53 -0.32
C ARG A 123 6.09 13.65 -1.40
N HIS A 124 5.67 12.39 -1.49
CA HIS A 124 6.19 11.42 -2.47
C HIS A 124 5.40 11.39 -3.79
N ILE A 125 4.27 12.10 -3.90
CA ILE A 125 3.35 11.99 -5.04
C ILE A 125 4.04 12.29 -6.38
N ASP A 126 4.83 13.35 -6.46
CA ASP A 126 5.53 13.72 -7.70
C ASP A 126 6.56 12.66 -8.12
N ASN A 127 7.24 12.06 -7.15
CA ASN A 127 8.19 10.99 -7.38
C ASN A 127 7.48 9.71 -7.84
N PHE A 128 6.34 9.36 -7.23
CA PHE A 128 5.51 8.25 -7.71
C PHE A 128 5.01 8.47 -9.14
N LEU A 129 4.52 9.68 -9.47
CA LEU A 129 4.14 10.02 -10.84
C LEU A 129 5.30 9.80 -11.83
N THR A 130 6.52 10.19 -11.44
CA THR A 130 7.72 9.99 -12.25
C THR A 130 7.99 8.49 -12.48
N VAL A 131 7.93 7.68 -11.41
CA VAL A 131 8.12 6.21 -11.51
C VAL A 131 7.01 5.57 -12.36
N PHE A 132 5.75 5.92 -12.13
CA PHE A 132 4.63 5.32 -12.87
C PHE A 132 4.65 5.66 -14.36
N LYS A 133 5.10 6.87 -14.72
CA LYS A 133 5.33 7.24 -16.12
C LYS A 133 6.53 6.53 -16.75
N ARG A 134 7.54 6.21 -15.96
CA ARG A 134 8.70 5.42 -16.41
C ARG A 134 8.32 3.95 -16.68
N TYR A 135 7.39 3.41 -15.90
CA TYR A 135 6.90 2.03 -16.00
C TYR A 135 5.38 1.98 -16.24
N PRO A 136 4.90 2.40 -17.42
CA PRO A 136 3.45 2.57 -17.67
C PRO A 136 2.65 1.26 -17.66
N ASP A 137 3.30 0.12 -17.87
CA ASP A 137 2.68 -1.21 -17.83
C ASP A 137 2.65 -1.82 -16.42
N MET A 138 3.34 -1.19 -15.45
CA MET A 138 3.34 -1.65 -14.07
C MET A 138 1.97 -1.42 -13.43
N LYS A 139 1.40 -2.49 -12.86
CA LYS A 139 0.13 -2.41 -12.13
C LYS A 139 0.37 -1.79 -10.76
N VAL A 140 -0.28 -0.69 -10.47
CA VAL A 140 -0.06 0.10 -9.26
C VAL A 140 -1.30 0.14 -8.37
N VAL A 141 -1.08 0.02 -7.07
CA VAL A 141 -2.09 0.28 -6.04
C VAL A 141 -1.53 1.31 -5.06
N ILE A 142 -2.21 2.43 -4.90
CA ILE A 142 -1.85 3.48 -3.95
C ILE A 142 -2.40 3.10 -2.58
N ASP A 143 -1.53 3.01 -1.58
CA ASP A 143 -1.93 2.67 -0.23
C ASP A 143 -2.50 3.89 0.51
N HIS A 144 -3.61 3.66 1.23
CA HIS A 144 -4.15 4.58 2.23
C HIS A 144 -4.40 6.01 1.71
N CYS A 145 -4.85 6.14 0.46
CA CYS A 145 -5.07 7.44 -0.19
C CYS A 145 -3.84 8.38 -0.09
N MET A 146 -2.62 7.81 -0.08
CA MET A 146 -1.35 8.54 0.11
C MET A 146 -1.28 9.29 1.45
N LYS A 147 -1.97 8.80 2.48
CA LYS A 147 -1.91 9.29 3.87
C LYS A 147 -2.01 10.82 4.01
N PRO A 148 -3.15 11.44 3.68
CA PRO A 148 -3.35 12.87 3.84
C PRO A 148 -3.22 13.27 5.32
N GLN A 149 -2.63 14.43 5.59
CA GLN A 149 -2.41 14.94 6.95
C GLN A 149 -3.69 15.58 7.52
N ILE A 150 -4.72 14.76 7.78
CA ILE A 150 -6.07 15.22 8.16
C ILE A 150 -6.06 15.94 9.51
N ALA A 151 -5.31 15.42 10.49
CA ALA A 151 -5.22 16.00 11.84
C ALA A 151 -4.68 17.44 11.87
N GLU A 152 -4.00 17.89 10.81
CA GLU A 152 -3.50 19.26 10.73
C GLU A 152 -4.59 20.30 10.41
N HIS A 153 -5.77 19.86 9.93
CA HIS A 153 -6.87 20.72 9.49
C HIS A 153 -6.42 21.85 8.55
N SER A 154 -5.37 21.61 7.75
CA SER A 154 -4.78 22.58 6.85
C SER A 154 -5.48 22.60 5.51
N GLN A 155 -6.10 23.72 5.14
CA GLN A 155 -6.71 23.89 3.83
C GLN A 155 -5.67 23.76 2.70
N ALA A 156 -4.50 24.38 2.85
CA ALA A 156 -3.42 24.28 1.86
C ALA A 156 -2.87 22.84 1.76
N GLY A 157 -2.78 22.12 2.89
CA GLY A 157 -2.40 20.71 2.91
C GLY A 157 -3.40 19.82 2.15
N PHE A 158 -4.69 20.06 2.38
CA PHE A 158 -5.75 19.38 1.64
C PHE A 158 -5.69 19.66 0.13
N GLU A 159 -5.55 20.94 -0.27
CA GLU A 159 -5.51 21.31 -1.69
C GLU A 159 -4.30 20.72 -2.41
N SER A 160 -3.13 20.73 -1.78
CA SER A 160 -1.92 20.11 -2.34
C SER A 160 -2.05 18.60 -2.50
N TRP A 161 -2.57 17.91 -1.49
CA TRP A 161 -2.83 16.48 -1.54
C TRP A 161 -3.89 16.15 -2.61
N ALA A 162 -4.98 16.90 -2.66
CA ALA A 162 -6.06 16.69 -3.60
C ALA A 162 -5.62 16.86 -5.06
N ASP A 163 -4.83 17.88 -5.35
CA ASP A 163 -4.20 18.08 -6.68
C ASP A 163 -3.32 16.87 -7.04
N GLY A 164 -2.47 16.44 -6.12
CA GLY A 164 -1.60 15.28 -6.32
C GLY A 164 -2.39 13.99 -6.59
N MET A 165 -3.44 13.72 -5.83
CA MET A 165 -4.30 12.55 -6.02
C MET A 165 -5.07 12.61 -7.34
N ALA A 166 -5.55 13.79 -7.74
CA ALA A 166 -6.20 13.98 -9.04
C ALA A 166 -5.23 13.67 -10.18
N ARG A 167 -3.99 14.16 -10.11
CA ARG A 167 -2.95 13.86 -11.10
C ARG A 167 -2.61 12.35 -11.15
N LEU A 168 -2.49 11.67 -10.00
CA LEU A 168 -2.30 10.22 -9.98
C LEU A 168 -3.45 9.49 -10.67
N ALA A 169 -4.69 9.92 -10.44
CA ALA A 169 -5.86 9.32 -11.06
C ALA A 169 -5.96 9.55 -12.56
N ASP A 170 -5.63 10.78 -13.01
CA ASP A 170 -5.79 11.21 -14.41
C ASP A 170 -4.63 10.75 -15.30
N GLU A 171 -3.41 10.76 -14.77
CA GLU A 171 -2.20 10.52 -15.54
C GLU A 171 -1.73 9.05 -15.47
N THR A 172 -2.40 8.19 -14.66
CA THR A 172 -2.02 6.80 -14.47
C THR A 172 -3.23 5.86 -14.43
N ALA A 173 -2.98 4.55 -14.58
CA ALA A 173 -3.98 3.50 -14.38
C ALA A 173 -4.01 2.96 -12.93
N ALA A 174 -3.48 3.69 -11.96
CA ALA A 174 -3.39 3.25 -10.58
C ALA A 174 -4.76 3.05 -9.92
N PHE A 175 -4.84 2.04 -9.07
CA PHE A 175 -5.93 1.86 -8.11
C PHE A 175 -5.58 2.55 -6.78
N CYS A 176 -6.57 2.86 -5.95
CA CYS A 176 -6.38 3.49 -4.66
C CYS A 176 -7.08 2.70 -3.56
N LYS A 177 -6.35 2.30 -2.51
CA LYS A 177 -6.96 1.70 -1.31
C LYS A 177 -7.59 2.78 -0.45
N PHE A 178 -8.88 2.66 -0.26
CA PHE A 178 -9.68 3.51 0.61
C PHE A 178 -9.58 2.99 2.06
N SER A 179 -8.51 3.34 2.74
CA SER A 179 -8.19 2.79 4.07
C SER A 179 -7.35 3.75 4.90
N ALA A 180 -7.28 3.50 6.21
CA ALA A 180 -6.42 4.18 7.18
C ALA A 180 -6.59 5.71 7.30
N LEU A 181 -7.62 6.33 6.74
CA LEU A 181 -7.87 7.77 6.88
C LEU A 181 -8.07 8.18 8.35
N ILE A 182 -8.70 7.31 9.14
CA ILE A 182 -8.91 7.56 10.56
C ILE A 182 -7.60 7.64 11.36
N THR A 183 -6.55 6.94 10.93
CA THR A 183 -5.23 6.99 11.58
C THR A 183 -4.52 8.30 11.31
N GLU A 184 -4.84 8.96 10.21
CA GLU A 184 -4.28 10.25 9.82
C GLU A 184 -5.10 11.44 10.37
N ALA A 185 -6.28 11.17 10.96
CA ALA A 185 -7.19 12.21 11.44
C ALA A 185 -7.07 12.51 12.95
N GLY A 186 -6.22 11.76 13.68
CA GLY A 186 -6.06 11.94 15.13
C GLY A 186 -7.15 11.26 15.96
N SER A 187 -7.09 11.38 17.28
CA SER A 187 -7.99 10.66 18.22
C SER A 187 -9.44 11.19 18.22
N GLU A 188 -9.61 12.46 17.96
CA GLU A 188 -10.92 13.17 18.07
C GLU A 188 -11.63 13.33 16.71
N TRP A 189 -11.30 12.49 15.73
CA TRP A 189 -11.84 12.59 14.38
C TRP A 189 -13.37 12.45 14.33
N THR A 190 -13.95 13.11 13.36
CA THR A 190 -15.37 12.99 13.01
C THR A 190 -15.55 12.55 11.56
N VAL A 191 -16.74 12.09 11.21
CA VAL A 191 -17.06 11.77 9.79
C VAL A 191 -16.90 13.00 8.89
N GLU A 192 -17.18 14.19 9.41
CA GLU A 192 -17.07 15.43 8.64
C GLU A 192 -15.60 15.80 8.32
N ASP A 193 -14.65 15.43 9.18
CA ASP A 193 -13.23 15.62 8.92
C ASP A 193 -12.72 14.72 7.77
N LEU A 194 -13.29 13.51 7.66
CA LEU A 194 -12.91 12.55 6.62
C LEU A 194 -13.62 12.82 5.28
N ARG A 195 -14.83 13.38 5.31
CA ARG A 195 -15.71 13.54 4.14
C ARG A 195 -15.02 14.21 2.94
N PRO A 196 -14.30 15.35 3.07
CA PRO A 196 -13.66 16.00 1.93
C PRO A 196 -12.67 15.08 1.20
N TYR A 197 -11.90 14.29 1.96
CA TYR A 197 -10.90 13.34 1.43
C TYR A 197 -11.57 12.17 0.73
N VAL A 198 -12.61 11.60 1.36
CA VAL A 198 -13.44 10.53 0.80
C VAL A 198 -14.04 10.95 -0.53
N ASP A 199 -14.75 12.08 -0.54
CA ASP A 199 -15.45 12.60 -1.72
C ASP A 199 -14.46 12.93 -2.85
N HIS A 200 -13.25 13.39 -2.51
CA HIS A 200 -12.22 13.68 -3.50
C HIS A 200 -11.69 12.40 -4.16
N VAL A 201 -11.33 11.39 -3.38
CA VAL A 201 -10.80 10.11 -3.91
C VAL A 201 -11.83 9.43 -4.79
N ILE A 202 -13.10 9.35 -4.35
CA ILE A 202 -14.17 8.73 -5.15
C ILE A 202 -14.38 9.49 -6.47
N ARG A 203 -14.32 10.82 -6.46
CA ARG A 203 -14.44 11.63 -7.70
C ARG A 203 -13.27 11.45 -8.64
N ALA A 204 -12.04 11.40 -8.09
CA ALA A 204 -10.83 11.30 -8.89
C ALA A 204 -10.66 9.91 -9.52
N PHE A 205 -10.78 8.85 -8.73
CA PHE A 205 -10.53 7.48 -9.19
C PHE A 205 -11.78 6.78 -9.74
N GLY A 206 -12.97 7.20 -9.33
CA GLY A 206 -14.21 6.47 -9.61
C GLY A 206 -14.33 5.20 -8.77
N ALA A 207 -15.53 4.62 -8.69
CA ALA A 207 -15.79 3.42 -7.89
C ALA A 207 -15.04 2.16 -8.37
N ASP A 208 -14.65 2.14 -9.65
CA ASP A 208 -14.01 0.96 -10.25
C ASP A 208 -12.51 0.85 -9.92
N ARG A 209 -11.90 1.94 -9.40
CA ARG A 209 -10.48 1.98 -9.04
C ARG A 209 -10.21 2.27 -7.56
N VAL A 210 -11.24 2.17 -6.71
CA VAL A 210 -11.13 2.37 -5.25
C VAL A 210 -11.39 1.06 -4.51
#